data_124bd153075d69d30bb3328faea0fd45
#
_entry.id   124bd153075d69d30bb3328faea0fd45
#
_cell.length_a   1.000
_cell.length_b   1.000
_cell.length_c   1.000
_cell.angle_alpha   90.00
_cell.angle_beta   90.00
_cell.angle_gamma   90.00
#
_symmetry.space_group_name_H-M   'P 1'
#
loop_
_entity.id
_entity.type
_entity.pdbx_description
1 polymer ?
#
loop_
_entity_poly.entity_id
_entity_poly.type
_entity_poly.pdbx_seq_one_letter_code
_entity_poly.pdbx_strand_id
1 'polypeptide(L)'
;MAEKISESLLNIIKEGESYTTELKEATTNLPKSLFESICGMLNRNGGHIFLGVTDNREIIGVDKNSIEKMKKDFSNLCNNTQKISPTIYVKMNEYEYNGKTILHIYIPQSSTVHRTSGKIFDRNQDGDYEITNESLIESIYLRKQTDYSENRIYPFATMNDLR
;
A
#
# COMPACT_ATOMS: atom_id res chain seq x y z
N MET A 1 -17.79 5.51 13.01
CA MET A 1 -17.08 5.42 14.26
C MET A 1 -15.89 4.50 14.15
N ALA A 2 -14.77 4.91 14.69
CA ALA A 2 -13.54 4.12 14.55
C ALA A 2 -13.51 2.99 15.57
N GLU A 3 -13.09 1.81 15.11
CA GLU A 3 -12.80 0.70 15.99
C GLU A 3 -11.46 0.92 16.67
N LYS A 4 -11.29 0.32 17.83
CA LYS A 4 -9.98 0.30 18.48
C LYS A 4 -9.02 -0.51 17.61
N ILE A 5 -7.79 0.00 17.46
CA ILE A 5 -6.79 -0.68 16.65
C ILE A 5 -6.46 -2.06 17.26
N SER A 6 -6.30 -3.06 16.39
CA SER A 6 -5.95 -4.40 16.85
C SER A 6 -4.50 -4.45 17.30
N GLU A 7 -4.20 -5.41 18.17
CA GLU A 7 -2.84 -5.62 18.64
C GLU A 7 -1.89 -6.00 17.49
N SER A 8 -2.40 -6.75 16.51
CA SER A 8 -1.63 -7.13 15.32
C SER A 8 -1.17 -5.92 14.54
N LEU A 9 -2.08 -4.98 14.27
CA LEU A 9 -1.72 -3.76 13.52
C LEU A 9 -0.81 -2.87 14.34
N LEU A 10 -1.06 -2.78 15.64
CA LEU A 10 -0.21 -1.98 16.52
C LEU A 10 1.22 -2.52 16.54
N ASN A 11 1.38 -3.83 16.54
CA ASN A 11 2.70 -4.44 16.48
C ASN A 11 3.42 -4.13 15.16
N ILE A 12 2.70 -4.08 14.04
CA ILE A 12 3.28 -3.69 12.76
C ILE A 12 3.82 -2.27 12.84
N ILE A 13 3.08 -1.35 13.45
CA ILE A 13 3.54 0.02 13.65
C ILE A 13 4.81 0.04 14.51
N LYS A 14 4.82 -0.73 15.58
CA LYS A 14 5.96 -0.76 16.50
C LYS A 14 7.22 -1.32 15.86
N GLU A 15 7.08 -2.21 14.91
CA GLU A 15 8.22 -2.75 14.17
C GLU A 15 8.79 -1.71 13.20
N GLY A 16 7.98 -0.77 12.76
CA GLY A 16 8.45 0.33 11.92
C GLY A 16 8.43 0.02 10.43
N GLU A 17 8.96 0.97 9.66
CA GLU A 17 8.96 0.87 8.21
C GLU A 17 9.80 -0.31 7.71
N SER A 18 9.33 -0.91 6.61
CA SER A 18 9.97 -2.07 6.01
C SER A 18 9.50 -2.19 4.55
N TYR A 19 9.81 -3.31 3.90
CA TYR A 19 9.28 -3.62 2.57
C TYR A 19 7.76 -3.52 2.52
N THR A 20 7.10 -3.88 3.61
CA THR A 20 5.65 -4.02 3.64
C THR A 20 4.97 -3.06 4.61
N THR A 21 5.70 -2.08 5.13
CA THR A 21 5.11 -1.12 6.07
C THR A 21 5.62 0.28 5.77
N GLU A 22 4.69 1.22 5.64
CA GLU A 22 4.99 2.63 5.44
C GLU A 22 4.25 3.44 6.49
N LEU A 23 4.96 4.34 7.18
CA LEU A 23 4.39 5.22 8.20
C LEU A 23 4.44 6.65 7.69
N LYS A 24 3.31 7.36 7.74
CA LYS A 24 3.20 8.75 7.26
C LYS A 24 2.43 9.58 8.26
N GLU A 25 2.92 10.80 8.52
CA GLU A 25 2.26 11.68 9.49
C GLU A 25 0.88 12.13 9.03
N ALA A 26 0.78 12.73 7.86
CA ALA A 26 -0.47 13.04 7.18
C ALA A 26 -1.62 13.50 8.09
N THR A 27 -1.39 14.51 8.91
CA THR A 27 -2.37 14.91 9.92
C THR A 27 -3.64 15.51 9.32
N THR A 28 -3.55 16.24 8.22
CA THR A 28 -4.70 16.92 7.63
C THR A 28 -4.91 16.64 6.15
N ASN A 29 -3.89 16.17 5.46
CA ASN A 29 -3.95 15.92 4.01
C ASN A 29 -3.25 14.62 3.68
N LEU A 30 -3.63 14.02 2.55
CA LEU A 30 -2.91 12.87 2.05
C LEU A 30 -1.48 13.26 1.69
N PRO A 31 -0.50 12.42 2.01
CA PRO A 31 0.89 12.73 1.67
C PRO A 31 1.08 12.75 0.16
N LYS A 32 1.95 13.63 -0.32
CA LYS A 32 2.23 13.71 -1.76
C LYS A 32 2.83 12.42 -2.30
N SER A 33 3.58 11.72 -1.48
CA SER A 33 4.25 10.48 -1.88
C SER A 33 3.39 9.23 -1.67
N LEU A 34 2.12 9.40 -1.30
CA LEU A 34 1.27 8.26 -0.96
C LEU A 34 1.18 7.26 -2.10
N PHE A 35 0.93 7.74 -3.33
CA PHE A 35 0.76 6.84 -4.47
C PHE A 35 2.06 6.25 -4.97
N GLU A 36 3.20 6.85 -4.66
CA GLU A 36 4.50 6.22 -4.90
C GLU A 36 4.64 4.98 -4.03
N SER A 37 4.28 5.09 -2.76
CA SER A 37 4.30 3.96 -1.82
C SER A 37 3.30 2.88 -2.23
N ILE A 38 2.08 3.28 -2.58
CA ILE A 38 1.05 2.33 -3.03
C ILE A 38 1.54 1.59 -4.27
N CYS A 39 2.08 2.32 -5.26
CA CYS A 39 2.59 1.74 -6.49
C CYS A 39 3.71 0.73 -6.19
N GLY A 40 4.67 1.14 -5.37
CA GLY A 40 5.76 0.25 -4.98
C GLY A 40 5.28 -1.02 -4.29
N MET A 41 4.29 -0.90 -3.42
CA MET A 41 3.72 -2.06 -2.73
C MET A 41 2.96 -2.98 -3.67
N LEU A 42 2.13 -2.41 -4.56
CA LEU A 42 1.41 -3.21 -5.57
C LEU A 42 2.38 -3.99 -6.43
N ASN A 43 3.50 -3.38 -6.77
CA ASN A 43 4.49 -3.96 -7.65
C ASN A 43 5.40 -4.98 -6.95
N ARG A 44 5.34 -5.07 -5.63
CA ARG A 44 6.17 -6.04 -4.91
C ARG A 44 5.31 -6.98 -4.06
N ASN A 45 5.24 -6.80 -2.78
CA ASN A 45 4.58 -7.77 -1.88
C ASN A 45 3.30 -7.25 -1.26
N GLY A 46 2.84 -6.07 -1.66
CA GLY A 46 1.77 -5.41 -0.95
C GLY A 46 2.26 -4.83 0.35
N GLY A 47 1.35 -4.52 1.26
CA GLY A 47 1.77 -4.03 2.56
C GLY A 47 0.72 -3.20 3.28
N HIS A 48 1.18 -2.49 4.28
CA HIS A 48 0.36 -1.66 5.16
C HIS A 48 0.86 -0.23 5.13
N ILE A 49 -0.05 0.71 5.01
CA ILE A 49 0.27 2.14 5.11
C ILE A 49 -0.54 2.69 6.28
N PHE A 50 0.12 3.38 7.20
CA PHE A 50 -0.53 4.01 8.35
C PHE A 50 -0.34 5.51 8.26
N LEU A 51 -1.45 6.26 8.34
CA LEU A 51 -1.43 7.71 8.39
C LEU A 51 -1.68 8.16 9.82
N GLY A 52 -0.97 9.16 10.26
CA GLY A 52 -1.03 9.64 11.64
C GLY A 52 0.08 9.06 12.51
N VAL A 53 1.13 8.52 11.89
CA VAL A 53 2.27 7.92 12.60
C VAL A 53 3.56 8.50 12.04
N THR A 54 4.48 8.88 12.91
CA THR A 54 5.78 9.44 12.50
C THR A 54 6.76 8.34 12.10
N ASP A 55 7.85 8.75 11.46
CA ASP A 55 8.94 7.83 11.10
C ASP A 55 9.52 7.14 12.32
N ASN A 56 9.43 7.78 13.48
CA ASN A 56 9.91 7.22 14.74
C ASN A 56 8.88 6.33 15.43
N ARG A 57 7.81 5.99 14.72
CA ARG A 57 6.75 5.09 15.19
C ARG A 57 5.89 5.70 16.29
N GLU A 58 5.89 7.02 16.40
CA GLU A 58 5.05 7.72 17.33
C GLU A 58 3.66 7.95 16.72
N ILE A 59 2.62 7.57 17.44
CA ILE A 59 1.25 7.75 16.97
C ILE A 59 0.80 9.14 17.37
N ILE A 60 0.71 10.03 16.36
CA ILE A 60 0.27 11.41 16.59
C ILE A 60 -1.19 11.62 16.21
N GLY A 61 -1.72 10.72 15.37
CA GLY A 61 -3.10 10.79 14.96
C GLY A 61 -3.37 11.73 13.79
N VAL A 62 -4.50 11.52 13.14
CA VAL A 62 -5.01 12.36 12.05
C VAL A 62 -6.07 13.28 12.63
N ASP A 63 -6.14 14.51 12.12
CA ASP A 63 -7.15 15.47 12.55
C ASP A 63 -8.54 14.94 12.21
N LYS A 64 -9.39 14.83 13.22
CA LYS A 64 -10.74 14.25 13.07
C LYS A 64 -11.58 14.98 12.04
N ASN A 65 -11.38 16.29 11.92
CA ASN A 65 -12.16 17.09 10.96
C ASN A 65 -11.70 16.88 9.53
N SER A 66 -10.56 16.26 9.32
CA SER A 66 -9.99 16.03 7.98
C SER A 66 -10.25 14.63 7.45
N ILE A 67 -10.70 13.71 8.29
CA ILE A 67 -10.79 12.29 7.95
C ILE A 67 -11.71 12.04 6.75
N GLU A 68 -12.90 12.60 6.76
CA GLU A 68 -13.86 12.38 5.67
C GLU A 68 -13.33 12.88 4.34
N LYS A 69 -12.72 14.07 4.36
CA LYS A 69 -12.12 14.62 3.16
C LYS A 69 -10.97 13.74 2.66
N MET A 70 -10.13 13.27 3.56
CA MET A 70 -9.01 12.42 3.20
C MET A 70 -9.50 11.11 2.57
N LYS A 71 -10.52 10.51 3.14
CA LYS A 71 -11.10 9.27 2.59
C LYS A 71 -11.70 9.49 1.21
N LYS A 72 -12.41 10.59 1.03
CA LYS A 72 -13.01 10.94 -0.26
C LYS A 72 -11.94 11.21 -1.32
N ASP A 73 -10.92 12.00 -0.96
CA ASP A 73 -9.81 12.29 -1.85
C ASP A 73 -9.09 11.00 -2.26
N PHE A 74 -8.87 10.11 -1.30
CA PHE A 74 -8.20 8.84 -1.55
C PHE A 74 -9.00 7.99 -2.54
N SER A 75 -10.29 7.87 -2.33
CA SER A 75 -11.17 7.10 -3.22
C SER A 75 -11.13 7.65 -4.64
N ASN A 76 -11.21 8.98 -4.77
CA ASN A 76 -11.16 9.62 -6.08
C ASN A 76 -9.80 9.38 -6.78
N LEU A 77 -8.71 9.46 -6.03
CA LEU A 77 -7.37 9.26 -6.59
C LEU A 77 -7.15 7.80 -7.00
N CYS A 78 -7.71 6.84 -6.27
CA CYS A 78 -7.62 5.44 -6.63
C CYS A 78 -8.31 5.13 -7.96
N ASN A 79 -9.28 5.93 -8.34
CA ASN A 79 -10.03 5.80 -9.60
C ASN A 79 -9.44 6.64 -10.74
N ASN A 80 -8.39 7.38 -10.45
CA ASN A 80 -7.77 8.29 -11.43
C ASN A 80 -6.56 7.61 -12.06
N THR A 81 -6.64 7.32 -13.37
CA THR A 81 -5.57 6.62 -14.09
C THR A 81 -4.27 7.40 -14.16
N GLN A 82 -4.30 8.71 -13.93
CA GLN A 82 -3.08 9.50 -13.85
C GLN A 82 -2.34 9.25 -12.53
N LYS A 83 -3.10 8.93 -11.48
CA LYS A 83 -2.53 8.68 -10.16
C LYS A 83 -2.13 7.23 -9.98
N ILE A 84 -2.90 6.31 -10.51
CA ILE A 84 -2.55 4.89 -10.42
C ILE A 84 -3.16 4.16 -11.63
N SER A 85 -2.33 3.48 -12.38
CA SER A 85 -2.75 2.75 -13.57
C SER A 85 -2.09 1.38 -13.61
N PRO A 86 -2.83 0.27 -13.70
CA PRO A 86 -4.30 0.21 -13.62
C PRO A 86 -4.84 0.73 -12.29
N THR A 87 -6.08 1.20 -12.32
CA THR A 87 -6.72 1.71 -11.11
C THR A 87 -6.95 0.57 -10.11
N ILE A 88 -7.13 0.94 -8.84
CA ILE A 88 -7.26 -0.03 -7.77
C ILE A 88 -8.52 0.26 -6.95
N TYR A 89 -8.95 -0.76 -6.22
CA TYR A 89 -10.06 -0.61 -5.29
C TYR A 89 -9.59 -1.10 -3.92
N VAL A 90 -9.15 -0.14 -3.09
CA VAL A 90 -8.70 -0.44 -1.73
C VAL A 90 -9.40 0.54 -0.78
N LYS A 91 -9.54 0.12 0.46
CA LYS A 91 -10.30 0.86 1.44
C LYS A 91 -9.36 1.50 2.46
N MET A 92 -9.69 2.73 2.85
CA MET A 92 -8.99 3.41 3.94
C MET A 92 -9.80 3.16 5.22
N ASN A 93 -9.22 2.42 6.14
CA ASN A 93 -9.86 2.06 7.39
C ASN A 93 -9.45 3.05 8.49
N GLU A 94 -10.34 3.21 9.44
CA GLU A 94 -10.19 4.17 10.53
C GLU A 94 -10.09 3.41 11.84
N TYR A 95 -9.02 3.65 12.62
CA TYR A 95 -8.83 2.99 13.91
C TYR A 95 -8.51 4.02 14.98
N GLU A 96 -8.86 3.68 16.22
CA GLU A 96 -8.64 4.53 17.38
C GLU A 96 -7.55 3.93 18.27
N TYR A 97 -6.66 4.79 18.78
CA TYR A 97 -5.63 4.41 19.73
C TYR A 97 -5.43 5.55 20.73
N ASN A 98 -5.77 5.31 21.99
CA ASN A 98 -5.61 6.30 23.07
C ASN A 98 -6.17 7.67 22.70
N GLY A 99 -7.39 7.69 22.14
CA GLY A 99 -8.06 8.93 21.76
C GLY A 99 -7.59 9.54 20.46
N LYS A 100 -6.65 8.92 19.77
CA LYS A 100 -6.14 9.39 18.48
C LYS A 100 -6.65 8.50 17.37
N THR A 101 -6.78 9.06 16.17
CA THR A 101 -7.26 8.31 15.02
C THR A 101 -6.12 8.03 14.06
N ILE A 102 -6.00 6.77 13.66
CA ILE A 102 -5.03 6.31 12.67
C ILE A 102 -5.81 5.87 11.45
N LEU A 103 -5.37 6.27 10.26
CA LEU A 103 -5.93 5.74 9.02
C LEU A 103 -5.01 4.66 8.50
N HIS A 104 -5.59 3.54 8.08
CA HIS A 104 -4.83 2.37 7.64
C HIS A 104 -5.29 1.94 6.25
N ILE A 105 -4.35 1.68 5.39
CA ILE A 105 -4.59 1.16 4.05
C ILE A 105 -3.84 -0.15 3.91
N TYR A 106 -4.55 -1.23 3.58
CA TYR A 106 -3.91 -2.48 3.23
C TYR A 106 -3.80 -2.56 1.70
N ILE A 107 -2.58 -2.73 1.20
CA ILE A 107 -2.31 -2.83 -0.23
C ILE A 107 -2.01 -4.29 -0.55
N PRO A 108 -2.84 -4.95 -1.35
CA PRO A 108 -2.55 -6.33 -1.76
C PRO A 108 -1.45 -6.35 -2.81
N GLN A 109 -0.76 -7.46 -2.91
CA GLN A 109 0.15 -7.69 -4.02
C GLN A 109 -0.68 -7.77 -5.30
N SER A 110 -0.31 -7.01 -6.31
CA SER A 110 -1.02 -7.04 -7.59
C SER A 110 -0.40 -8.06 -8.54
N SER A 111 -1.23 -8.63 -9.42
CA SER A 111 -0.75 -9.55 -10.44
C SER A 111 -0.18 -8.82 -11.66
N THR A 112 -0.30 -7.51 -11.69
CA THR A 112 0.19 -6.71 -12.82
C THR A 112 1.08 -5.57 -12.32
N VAL A 113 1.77 -4.91 -13.25
CA VAL A 113 2.63 -3.78 -12.92
C VAL A 113 1.78 -2.51 -12.95
N HIS A 114 1.92 -1.71 -11.91
CA HIS A 114 1.21 -0.43 -11.79
C HIS A 114 2.17 0.74 -11.97
N ARG A 115 1.59 1.86 -12.42
CA ARG A 115 2.32 3.13 -12.59
C ARG A 115 1.57 4.23 -11.86
N THR A 116 2.31 5.20 -11.34
CA THR A 116 1.72 6.43 -10.82
C THR A 116 2.33 7.61 -11.56
N SER A 117 1.47 8.47 -12.11
CA SER A 117 1.90 9.60 -12.94
C SER A 117 2.86 9.16 -14.05
N GLY A 118 2.58 7.99 -14.64
CA GLY A 118 3.39 7.42 -15.72
C GLY A 118 4.68 6.76 -15.29
N LYS A 119 4.99 6.74 -14.00
CA LYS A 119 6.24 6.21 -13.47
C LYS A 119 6.02 4.89 -12.76
N ILE A 120 7.01 4.00 -12.84
CA ILE A 120 6.99 2.73 -12.14
C ILE A 120 7.82 2.85 -10.87
N PHE A 121 7.22 2.51 -9.73
CA PHE A 121 7.94 2.45 -8.46
C PHE A 121 8.01 1.02 -7.97
N ASP A 122 9.12 0.69 -7.33
CA ASP A 122 9.31 -0.56 -6.60
C ASP A 122 9.70 -0.20 -5.17
N ARG A 123 9.85 -1.20 -4.31
CA ARG A 123 10.23 -0.97 -2.92
C ARG A 123 11.45 -1.81 -2.55
N ASN A 124 12.24 -1.24 -1.63
CA ASN A 124 13.29 -1.97 -0.94
C ASN A 124 13.21 -1.63 0.55
N GLN A 125 14.19 -2.04 1.33
CA GLN A 125 14.18 -1.81 2.78
C GLN A 125 14.14 -0.33 3.14
N ASP A 126 14.66 0.52 2.26
CA ASP A 126 14.76 1.95 2.53
C ASP A 126 13.56 2.74 2.02
N GLY A 127 12.61 2.07 1.38
CA GLY A 127 11.38 2.71 0.89
C GLY A 127 11.17 2.56 -0.60
N ASP A 128 10.47 3.54 -1.19
CA ASP A 128 10.10 3.51 -2.59
C ASP A 128 11.22 4.08 -3.46
N TYR A 129 11.37 3.51 -4.64
CA TYR A 129 12.29 4.07 -5.63
C TYR A 129 11.72 3.91 -7.03
N GLU A 130 12.00 4.90 -7.87
CA GLU A 130 11.52 4.89 -9.25
C GLU A 130 12.42 4.01 -10.12
N ILE A 131 11.78 3.18 -10.96
CA ILE A 131 12.51 2.34 -11.91
C ILE A 131 12.50 3.05 -13.25
N THR A 132 13.69 3.43 -13.72
CA THR A 132 13.85 4.12 -15.01
C THR A 132 14.63 3.29 -16.02
N ASN A 133 15.39 2.33 -15.56
CA ASN A 133 16.23 1.47 -16.40
C ASN A 133 15.37 0.41 -17.08
N GLU A 134 15.49 0.28 -18.40
CA GLU A 134 14.67 -0.66 -19.16
C GLU A 134 14.86 -2.11 -18.72
N SER A 135 16.07 -2.49 -18.36
CA SER A 135 16.33 -3.86 -17.87
C SER A 135 15.57 -4.14 -16.59
N LEU A 136 15.52 -3.15 -15.69
CA LEU A 136 14.78 -3.29 -14.43
C LEU A 136 13.28 -3.29 -14.68
N ILE A 137 12.81 -2.51 -15.64
CA ILE A 137 11.39 -2.51 -16.02
C ILE A 137 11.00 -3.89 -16.57
N GLU A 138 11.82 -4.45 -17.43
CA GLU A 138 11.58 -5.81 -17.94
C GLU A 138 11.56 -6.82 -16.80
N SER A 139 12.47 -6.66 -15.84
CA SER A 139 12.56 -7.57 -14.68
C SER A 139 11.28 -7.55 -13.85
N ILE A 140 10.71 -6.38 -13.64
CA ILE A 140 9.50 -6.29 -12.82
C ILE A 140 8.30 -6.91 -13.55
N TYR A 141 8.19 -6.72 -14.87
CA TYR A 141 7.15 -7.36 -15.65
C TYR A 141 7.30 -8.88 -15.64
N LEU A 142 8.52 -9.36 -15.78
CA LEU A 142 8.81 -10.79 -15.76
C LEU A 142 8.49 -11.39 -14.39
N ARG A 143 8.88 -10.71 -13.33
CA ARG A 143 8.56 -11.13 -11.96
C ARG A 143 7.05 -11.29 -11.76
N LYS A 144 6.28 -10.34 -12.28
CA LYS A 144 4.81 -10.40 -12.16
C LYS A 144 4.23 -11.56 -12.95
N GLN A 145 4.74 -11.84 -14.12
CA GLN A 145 4.29 -12.98 -14.91
C GLN A 145 4.56 -14.29 -14.20
N THR A 146 5.74 -14.42 -13.62
CA THR A 146 6.14 -15.63 -12.90
C THR A 146 5.25 -15.82 -11.66
N ASP A 147 5.09 -14.78 -10.87
CA ASP A 147 4.25 -14.85 -9.67
C ASP A 147 2.82 -15.22 -10.01
N TYR A 148 2.28 -14.61 -11.04
CA TYR A 148 0.91 -14.89 -11.47
C TYR A 148 0.75 -16.34 -11.96
N SER A 149 1.70 -16.81 -12.73
CA SER A 149 1.67 -18.18 -13.24
C SER A 149 1.73 -19.21 -12.12
N GLU A 150 2.60 -18.97 -11.15
CA GLU A 150 2.71 -19.86 -9.98
C GLU A 150 1.42 -19.88 -9.17
N ASN A 151 0.83 -18.72 -8.96
CA ASN A 151 -0.42 -18.62 -8.20
C ASN A 151 -1.59 -19.29 -8.93
N ARG A 152 -1.55 -19.33 -10.23
CA ARG A 152 -2.59 -20.03 -11.02
C ARG A 152 -2.38 -21.52 -11.04
N ILE A 153 -1.13 -21.94 -11.21
CA ILE A 153 -0.82 -23.36 -11.36
C ILE A 153 -1.00 -24.10 -10.07
N TYR A 154 -0.61 -23.52 -8.95
CA TYR A 154 -0.63 -24.18 -7.67
C TYR A 154 -2.02 -24.67 -7.25
N PRO A 155 -3.04 -23.81 -7.20
CA PRO A 155 -4.38 -24.32 -6.87
C PRO A 155 -4.86 -25.36 -7.88
N PHE A 156 -4.50 -25.22 -9.13
CA PHE A 156 -4.86 -26.16 -10.16
C PHE A 156 -4.21 -27.52 -9.93
N ALA A 157 -2.92 -27.51 -9.65
CA ALA A 157 -2.20 -28.75 -9.39
C ALA A 157 -2.74 -29.45 -8.16
N THR A 158 -3.05 -28.68 -7.11
CA THR A 158 -3.60 -29.24 -5.88
C THR A 158 -4.97 -29.86 -6.09
N MET A 159 -5.79 -29.23 -6.91
CA MET A 159 -7.14 -29.73 -7.17
C MET A 159 -7.16 -30.82 -8.22
N ASN A 160 -6.19 -30.82 -9.10
CA ASN A 160 -6.21 -31.65 -10.30
C ASN A 160 -4.99 -32.51 -10.48
N ASP A 161 -4.23 -32.68 -9.44
CA ASP A 161 -3.17 -33.64 -9.45
C ASP A 161 -3.74 -35.02 -9.69
N LEU A 162 -5.02 -35.07 -9.68
CA LEU A 162 -5.82 -36.22 -9.97
C LEU A 162 -6.05 -36.40 -11.43
N ARG A 163 -5.71 -35.47 -12.18
CA ARG A 163 -5.86 -35.61 -13.62
C ARG A 163 -4.66 -36.23 -14.23
#